data_e58ee3c96f8424b40b6b0f56b8d6f101
#
_entry.id   e58ee3c96f8424b40b6b0f56b8d6f101
#
_cell.length_a   1.000
_cell.length_b   1.000
_cell.length_c   1.000
_cell.angle_alpha   90.00
_cell.angle_beta   90.00
_cell.angle_gamma   90.00
#
_symmetry.space_group_name_H-M   'P 1'
#
loop_
_entity.id
_entity.type
_entity.pdbx_description
1 polymer ?
#
loop_
_entity_poly.entity_id
_entity_poly.type
_entity_poly.pdbx_seq_one_letter_code
_entity_poly.pdbx_strand_id
1 'polypeptide(L)'
;MNQSLPTSDFFNSLLGVNRSQAMGKPRERGETGEQDLFRARLDQILNMNHALVRLARTIDWPVLEARFGSVYSDGPGMPPLPTRLMAGLAILKHTFNLSDEALCERWIENPYFQYLTGEAFFCHELPFDRSSMTRWREPLW
;
A
#
# COMPACT_ATOMS: atom_id res chain seq x y z
N MET A 1 29.59 -12.05 -1.71
CA MET A 1 29.23 -11.65 -1.77
C MET A 1 28.49 -11.15 -1.71
N ASN A 2 28.21 -10.90 -1.51
CA ASN A 2 27.55 -10.44 -1.35
C ASN A 2 27.01 -9.68 -1.54
N GLN A 3 26.74 -9.51 -1.56
CA GLN A 3 26.30 -8.89 -1.75
C GLN A 3 25.47 -8.21 -1.71
N SER A 4 25.46 -8.16 -1.16
CA SER A 4 24.37 -7.61 -0.91
C SER A 4 24.43 -6.23 -0.90
N LEU A 5 24.25 -5.60 -1.90
CA LEU A 5 24.24 -4.31 -1.86
C LEU A 5 23.13 -3.83 -1.20
N PRO A 6 23.16 -2.90 -0.41
CA PRO A 6 22.03 -2.29 0.17
C PRO A 6 21.18 -1.80 -0.93
N THR A 7 19.97 -2.20 -0.93
CA THR A 7 19.08 -1.84 -1.97
C THR A 7 18.91 -0.36 -2.11
N SER A 8 18.91 0.35 -0.99
CA SER A 8 18.72 1.78 -1.08
C SER A 8 19.88 2.46 -1.80
N ASP A 9 21.10 1.98 -1.59
CA ASP A 9 22.22 2.57 -2.29
C ASP A 9 22.15 2.29 -3.77
N PHE A 10 21.74 1.10 -4.13
CA PHE A 10 21.61 0.75 -5.52
C PHE A 10 20.60 1.63 -6.21
N PHE A 11 19.44 1.82 -5.59
CA PHE A 11 18.41 2.64 -6.19
C PHE A 11 18.80 4.09 -6.23
N ASN A 12 19.47 4.58 -5.20
CA ASN A 12 19.91 5.96 -5.23
C ASN A 12 20.89 6.20 -6.38
N SER A 13 21.77 5.27 -6.60
CA SER A 13 22.71 5.40 -7.68
C SER A 13 22.01 5.35 -9.01
N LEU A 14 21.06 4.44 -9.13
CA LEU A 14 20.36 4.27 -10.37
C LEU A 14 19.55 5.51 -10.73
N LEU A 15 18.95 6.12 -9.74
CA LEU A 15 18.15 7.29 -10.00
C LEU A 15 18.94 8.58 -10.03
N GLY A 16 20.21 8.50 -9.77
CA GLY A 16 21.01 9.71 -9.78
C GLY A 16 20.89 10.53 -8.53
N VAL A 17 20.38 9.96 -7.48
CA VAL A 17 20.21 10.69 -6.26
C VAL A 17 21.44 10.60 -5.43
N ASN A 18 21.97 11.74 -5.03
CA ASN A 18 23.14 11.75 -4.23
C ASN A 18 22.72 11.58 -2.79
N ARG A 19 23.31 10.55 -2.15
CA ARG A 19 22.95 10.29 -0.84
C ARG A 19 23.26 11.44 0.09
N SER A 20 24.33 12.08 -0.04
CA SER A 20 24.63 13.19 0.83
C SER A 20 23.64 14.30 0.62
N GLN A 21 23.18 14.51 -0.58
CA GLN A 21 22.18 15.50 -0.77
C GLN A 21 20.89 15.08 -0.13
N ALA A 22 20.54 13.82 -0.25
CA ALA A 22 19.31 13.35 0.31
C ALA A 22 19.29 13.51 1.79
N MET A 23 20.46 13.38 2.43
CA MET A 23 20.47 13.53 3.82
C MET A 23 20.80 14.89 4.26
N GLY A 24 21.15 15.71 3.40
CA GLY A 24 21.63 17.00 3.73
C GLY A 24 20.66 17.81 4.52
N LYS A 25 19.45 17.89 4.21
CA LYS A 25 18.65 18.67 4.92
C LYS A 25 17.33 18.17 4.92
N PRO A 26 16.69 18.21 5.94
CA PRO A 26 15.40 17.73 6.07
C PRO A 26 14.55 18.57 5.24
N ARG A 27 13.80 18.01 4.45
CA ARG A 27 13.15 18.69 3.64
C ARG A 27 11.95 19.11 4.20
N GLU A 28 11.53 20.12 4.07
CA GLU A 28 10.41 20.57 4.54
C GLU A 28 9.39 19.97 3.87
N ARG A 29 8.53 19.51 4.36
CA ARG A 29 7.69 18.78 3.73
C ARG A 29 6.61 19.47 3.31
N GLY A 30 6.11 20.08 3.54
CA GLY A 30 5.00 20.69 3.26
C GLY A 30 4.66 20.82 1.92
N GLU A 31 5.34 20.89 1.22
CA GLU A 31 5.11 21.19 0.04
C GLU A 31 4.56 20.34 -0.67
N THR A 32 4.17 20.04 -0.77
CA THR A 32 3.41 19.28 -1.30
C THR A 32 3.16 19.38 -2.75
N GLY A 33 2.65 20.31 -3.26
CA GLY A 33 2.36 20.33 -4.68
C GLY A 33 3.55 20.04 -5.54
N GLU A 34 4.65 20.65 -5.19
CA GLU A 34 5.83 20.41 -5.97
C GLU A 34 6.30 19.00 -5.88
N GLN A 35 6.25 18.41 -4.72
CA GLN A 35 6.69 17.04 -4.61
C GLN A 35 5.78 16.12 -5.38
N ASP A 36 4.51 16.40 -5.39
CA ASP A 36 3.59 15.55 -6.11
C ASP A 36 3.78 15.62 -7.62
N LEU A 37 4.29 16.72 -8.11
CA LEU A 37 4.53 16.81 -9.53
C LEU A 37 5.56 15.80 -10.01
N PHE A 38 6.46 15.39 -9.15
CA PHE A 38 7.50 14.47 -9.56
C PHE A 38 7.26 13.04 -9.10
N ARG A 39 6.11 12.77 -8.50
CA ARG A 39 5.79 11.43 -8.13
C ARG A 39 4.94 10.80 -9.21
N ALA A 40 5.29 9.62 -9.62
CA ALA A 40 4.52 8.94 -10.64
C ALA A 40 3.38 8.20 -9.99
N ARG A 41 2.22 8.29 -10.56
CA ARG A 41 1.07 7.56 -10.05
C ARG A 41 1.21 6.11 -10.41
N LEU A 42 0.72 5.24 -9.55
CA LEU A 42 0.82 3.81 -9.81
C LEU A 42 0.14 3.43 -11.12
N ASP A 43 -0.99 4.07 -11.43
CA ASP A 43 -1.69 3.70 -12.66
C ASP A 43 -0.91 4.12 -13.91
N GLN A 44 0.14 4.91 -13.76
CA GLN A 44 0.95 5.30 -14.89
C GLN A 44 2.18 4.44 -15.06
N ILE A 45 2.60 3.73 -14.02
CA ILE A 45 3.82 2.96 -14.12
C ILE A 45 3.58 1.46 -14.05
N LEU A 46 2.41 1.02 -13.67
CA LEU A 46 2.14 -0.40 -13.57
C LEU A 46 1.65 -0.96 -14.89
N ASN A 47 1.83 -2.26 -15.04
CA ASN A 47 1.30 -2.96 -16.19
C ASN A 47 -0.19 -3.13 -15.98
N MET A 48 -0.98 -2.41 -16.73
CA MET A 48 -2.43 -2.41 -16.53
C MET A 48 -3.10 -3.71 -16.95
N ASN A 49 -2.34 -4.62 -17.55
CA ASN A 49 -2.86 -5.94 -17.86
C ASN A 49 -2.55 -6.97 -16.79
N HIS A 50 -1.89 -6.54 -15.73
CA HIS A 50 -1.56 -7.44 -14.63
C HIS A 50 -2.84 -7.91 -13.96
N ALA A 51 -2.83 -9.14 -13.47
CA ALA A 51 -4.03 -9.74 -12.92
C ALA A 51 -4.60 -8.94 -11.77
N LEU A 52 -3.76 -8.42 -10.90
CA LEU A 52 -4.25 -7.65 -9.76
C LEU A 52 -4.84 -6.31 -10.17
N VAL A 53 -4.32 -5.70 -11.24
CA VAL A 53 -4.90 -4.46 -11.72
C VAL A 53 -6.27 -4.74 -12.31
N ARG A 54 -6.37 -5.82 -13.07
CA ARG A 54 -7.66 -6.18 -13.65
C ARG A 54 -8.66 -6.51 -12.56
N LEU A 55 -8.22 -7.19 -11.52
CA LEU A 55 -9.10 -7.51 -10.41
C LEU A 55 -9.56 -6.23 -9.73
N ALA A 56 -8.65 -5.29 -9.50
CA ALA A 56 -9.01 -4.04 -8.86
C ALA A 56 -10.06 -3.28 -9.64
N ARG A 57 -10.00 -3.39 -10.95
CA ARG A 57 -10.94 -2.68 -11.80
C ARG A 57 -12.27 -3.39 -11.94
N THR A 58 -12.30 -4.66 -11.61
CA THR A 58 -13.52 -5.44 -11.71
C THR A 58 -14.34 -5.37 -10.44
N ILE A 59 -13.71 -5.18 -9.30
CA ILE A 59 -14.42 -5.17 -8.04
C ILE A 59 -15.27 -3.91 -7.92
N ASP A 60 -16.49 -4.10 -7.43
CA ASP A 60 -17.38 -2.99 -7.19
C ASP A 60 -17.10 -2.48 -5.78
N TRP A 61 -16.17 -1.55 -5.67
CA TRP A 61 -15.75 -1.05 -4.37
C TRP A 61 -16.87 -0.37 -3.59
N PRO A 62 -17.76 0.41 -4.22
CA PRO A 62 -18.86 1.00 -3.46
C PRO A 62 -19.77 -0.03 -2.80
N VAL A 63 -20.00 -1.16 -3.46
CA VAL A 63 -20.81 -2.20 -2.86
C VAL A 63 -20.11 -2.78 -1.66
N LEU A 64 -18.79 -3.00 -1.76
CA LEU A 64 -18.04 -3.51 -0.64
C LEU A 64 -18.01 -2.50 0.51
N GLU A 65 -17.90 -1.24 0.20
CA GLU A 65 -17.92 -0.22 1.24
C GLU A 65 -19.22 -0.25 1.99
N ALA A 66 -20.32 -0.40 1.29
CA ALA A 66 -21.61 -0.44 1.97
C ALA A 66 -21.71 -1.65 2.87
N ARG A 67 -21.22 -2.79 2.40
CA ARG A 67 -21.28 -3.99 3.21
C ARG A 67 -20.38 -3.94 4.41
N PHE A 68 -19.15 -3.43 4.22
CA PHE A 68 -18.25 -3.32 5.34
C PHE A 68 -18.74 -2.28 6.33
N GLY A 69 -19.36 -1.23 5.84
CA GLY A 69 -19.89 -0.22 6.71
C GLY A 69 -20.95 -0.80 7.64
N SER A 70 -21.77 -1.71 7.13
CA SER A 70 -22.76 -2.31 7.99
C SER A 70 -22.14 -3.22 9.02
N VAL A 71 -20.99 -3.81 8.74
CA VAL A 71 -20.32 -4.65 9.69
C VAL A 71 -19.73 -3.83 10.83
N TYR A 72 -19.21 -2.66 10.55
CA TYR A 72 -18.55 -1.85 11.54
C TYR A 72 -19.42 -0.77 12.14
N SER A 73 -20.63 -0.59 11.64
CA SER A 73 -21.43 0.55 12.08
C SER A 73 -21.98 0.35 13.47
N ASP A 74 -22.12 -0.88 13.93
CA ASP A 74 -22.69 -1.12 15.22
C ASP A 74 -21.68 -1.02 16.35
N GLY A 75 -20.46 -0.90 16.07
CA GLY A 75 -19.42 -0.85 17.08
C GLY A 75 -19.15 0.56 17.50
N PRO A 76 -18.43 0.70 18.58
CA PRO A 76 -18.07 2.01 19.02
C PRO A 76 -17.01 2.53 18.15
N GLY A 77 -17.07 3.01 17.21
CA GLY A 77 -16.02 3.54 16.44
C GLY A 77 -16.14 3.23 15.02
N MET A 78 -15.53 4.03 14.22
CA MET A 78 -15.55 3.82 12.85
C MET A 78 -14.48 2.86 12.45
N PRO A 79 -14.55 2.28 11.30
CA PRO A 79 -13.46 1.45 10.84
C PRO A 79 -12.17 2.26 10.88
N PRO A 80 -11.12 1.68 11.39
CA PRO A 80 -9.88 2.43 11.55
C PRO A 80 -9.20 2.73 10.23
N LEU A 81 -9.57 2.05 9.18
CA LEU A 81 -8.91 2.19 7.90
C LEU A 81 -9.93 2.24 6.79
N PRO A 82 -9.55 2.76 5.64
CA PRO A 82 -10.48 2.77 4.51
C PRO A 82 -10.92 1.36 4.14
N THR A 83 -12.15 1.24 3.75
CA THR A 83 -12.72 -0.05 3.42
C THR A 83 -11.95 -0.75 2.31
N ARG A 84 -11.55 0.00 1.31
CA ARG A 84 -10.83 -0.62 0.19
C ARG A 84 -9.50 -1.21 0.65
N LEU A 85 -8.84 -0.56 1.59
CA LEU A 85 -7.59 -1.10 2.12
C LEU A 85 -7.87 -2.40 2.84
N MET A 86 -8.85 -2.42 3.73
CA MET A 86 -9.13 -3.64 4.48
C MET A 86 -9.61 -4.76 3.58
N ALA A 87 -10.52 -4.45 2.67
CA ALA A 87 -11.03 -5.48 1.76
C ALA A 87 -9.93 -5.98 0.83
N GLY A 88 -9.11 -5.08 0.35
CA GLY A 88 -8.02 -5.49 -0.52
C GLY A 88 -7.03 -6.38 0.19
N LEU A 89 -6.72 -6.06 1.45
CA LEU A 89 -5.81 -6.90 2.20
C LEU A 89 -6.41 -8.29 2.44
N ALA A 90 -7.71 -8.35 2.70
CA ALA A 90 -8.35 -9.64 2.89
C ALA A 90 -8.31 -10.47 1.62
N ILE A 91 -8.57 -9.84 0.49
CA ILE A 91 -8.52 -10.53 -0.79
C ILE A 91 -7.11 -11.06 -1.06
N LEU A 92 -6.09 -10.22 -0.80
CA LEU A 92 -4.72 -10.64 -1.06
C LEU A 92 -4.32 -11.76 -0.13
N LYS A 93 -4.71 -11.68 1.14
CA LYS A 93 -4.36 -12.70 2.09
C LYS A 93 -4.92 -14.05 1.66
N HIS A 94 -6.16 -14.06 1.26
CA HIS A 94 -6.79 -15.32 0.87
C HIS A 94 -6.33 -15.80 -0.50
N THR A 95 -6.15 -14.88 -1.43
CA THR A 95 -5.74 -15.27 -2.77
C THR A 95 -4.36 -15.91 -2.79
N PHE A 96 -3.44 -15.34 -2.01
CA PHE A 96 -2.08 -15.84 -2.00
C PHE A 96 -1.74 -16.67 -0.77
N ASN A 97 -2.75 -16.90 0.08
CA ASN A 97 -2.58 -17.72 1.26
C ASN A 97 -1.43 -17.22 2.13
N LEU A 98 -1.49 -15.98 2.51
CA LEU A 98 -0.40 -15.33 3.24
C LEU A 98 -0.74 -15.19 4.71
N SER A 99 0.29 -15.25 5.55
CA SER A 99 0.11 -14.88 6.94
C SER A 99 0.00 -13.36 7.02
N ASP A 100 -0.39 -12.85 8.18
CA ASP A 100 -0.47 -11.41 8.35
C ASP A 100 0.89 -10.76 8.15
N GLU A 101 1.95 -11.40 8.65
CA GLU A 101 3.27 -10.84 8.51
C GLU A 101 3.73 -10.84 7.07
N ALA A 102 3.51 -11.95 6.37
CA ALA A 102 3.92 -12.03 4.98
C ALA A 102 3.13 -11.06 4.12
N LEU A 103 1.86 -10.86 4.45
CA LEU A 103 1.04 -9.91 3.72
C LEU A 103 1.60 -8.50 3.89
N CYS A 104 1.94 -8.12 5.12
CA CYS A 104 2.47 -6.80 5.35
C CYS A 104 3.81 -6.59 4.63
N GLU A 105 4.65 -7.59 4.65
CA GLU A 105 5.93 -7.47 3.99
C GLU A 105 5.77 -7.37 2.48
N ARG A 106 4.88 -8.16 1.93
CA ARG A 106 4.65 -8.08 0.51
C ARG A 106 4.03 -6.77 0.09
N TRP A 107 3.14 -6.25 0.92
CA TRP A 107 2.46 -5.01 0.60
C TRP A 107 3.46 -3.86 0.43
N ILE A 108 4.45 -3.81 1.30
CA ILE A 108 5.43 -2.73 1.23
C ILE A 108 6.26 -2.81 -0.04
N GLU A 109 6.52 -4.01 -0.51
CA GLU A 109 7.39 -4.18 -1.66
C GLU A 109 6.66 -4.25 -2.98
N ASN A 110 5.39 -4.52 -2.98
CA ASN A 110 4.68 -4.85 -4.21
C ASN A 110 3.71 -3.76 -4.60
N PRO A 111 4.02 -2.99 -5.62
CA PRO A 111 3.11 -1.89 -6.01
C PRO A 111 1.77 -2.38 -6.53
N TYR A 112 1.67 -3.60 -7.01
CA TYR A 112 0.38 -4.12 -7.44
C TYR A 112 -0.52 -4.39 -6.24
N PHE A 113 0.06 -4.82 -5.10
CA PHE A 113 -0.70 -4.97 -3.88
C PHE A 113 -1.22 -3.60 -3.43
N GLN A 114 -0.37 -2.60 -3.53
CA GLN A 114 -0.76 -1.26 -3.13
C GLN A 114 -1.84 -0.70 -4.04
N TYR A 115 -1.74 -0.97 -5.33
CA TYR A 115 -2.75 -0.50 -6.27
C TYR A 115 -4.10 -1.14 -5.95
N LEU A 116 -4.13 -2.43 -5.67
CA LEU A 116 -5.39 -3.11 -5.35
C LEU A 116 -6.02 -2.52 -4.10
N THR A 117 -5.23 -2.17 -3.13
CA THR A 117 -5.74 -1.63 -1.88
C THR A 117 -6.00 -0.13 -1.94
N GLY A 118 -5.83 0.49 -3.10
CA GLY A 118 -6.29 1.86 -3.28
C GLY A 118 -5.25 2.96 -3.24
N GLU A 119 -3.98 2.61 -3.21
CA GLU A 119 -2.96 3.66 -3.18
C GLU A 119 -2.79 4.28 -4.56
N ALA A 120 -2.59 5.57 -4.59
CA ALA A 120 -2.34 6.26 -5.85
C ALA A 120 -0.84 6.35 -6.13
N PHE A 121 -0.02 6.42 -5.10
CA PHE A 121 1.41 6.51 -5.22
C PHE A 121 2.05 5.43 -4.39
N PHE A 122 3.28 5.07 -4.72
CA PHE A 122 3.94 3.99 -4.01
C PHE A 122 4.27 4.42 -2.58
N CYS A 123 3.88 3.59 -1.63
CA CYS A 123 4.13 3.86 -0.22
C CYS A 123 5.25 2.98 0.27
N HIS A 124 6.14 3.58 1.05
CA HIS A 124 7.29 2.84 1.59
C HIS A 124 7.05 2.32 3.00
N GLU A 125 5.91 2.65 3.57
CA GLU A 125 5.58 2.21 4.90
C GLU A 125 4.15 1.77 4.94
N LEU A 126 3.83 0.91 5.88
CA LEU A 126 2.45 0.48 6.03
C LEU A 126 1.61 1.63 6.54
N PRO A 127 0.42 1.81 6.00
CA PRO A 127 -0.46 2.87 6.48
C PRO A 127 -1.20 2.48 7.76
N PHE A 128 -0.83 1.37 8.38
CA PHE A 128 -1.49 0.89 9.59
C PHE A 128 -0.51 0.10 10.43
N ASP A 129 -0.88 -0.14 11.68
CA ASP A 129 -0.07 -0.94 12.54
C ASP A 129 -0.33 -2.39 12.29
N ARG A 130 0.71 -3.21 12.22
CA ARG A 130 0.52 -4.64 12.02
C ARG A 130 -0.38 -5.23 13.07
N SER A 131 -0.25 -4.76 14.30
CA SER A 131 -1.01 -5.35 15.39
C SER A 131 -2.52 -5.07 15.25
N SER A 132 -2.90 -4.07 14.49
CA SER A 132 -4.32 -3.79 14.37
C SER A 132 -5.01 -4.75 13.43
N MET A 133 -4.27 -5.53 12.66
CA MET A 133 -4.90 -6.49 11.78
C MET A 133 -5.69 -7.53 12.54
N THR A 134 -5.21 -7.93 13.71
CA THR A 134 -5.93 -8.90 14.49
C THR A 134 -7.27 -8.35 14.93
N ARG A 135 -7.29 -7.06 15.23
CA ARG A 135 -8.51 -6.47 15.75
C ARG A 135 -9.61 -6.33 14.72
N TRP A 136 -9.29 -5.87 13.55
CA TRP A 136 -10.36 -5.61 12.60
C TRP A 136 -10.57 -6.72 11.59
N ARG A 137 -9.80 -7.77 11.66
CA ARG A 137 -10.02 -8.83 10.70
C ARG A 137 -11.08 -9.82 11.18
N GLU A 138 -11.39 -9.82 12.46
CA GLU A 138 -12.37 -10.77 12.97
C GLU A 138 -13.65 -10.82 12.16
N PRO A 139 -14.26 -9.72 11.83
CA PRO A 139 -15.48 -9.81 11.05
C PRO A 139 -15.24 -10.05 9.57
N LEU A 140 -14.01 -9.99 9.11
CA LEU A 140 -13.73 -10.13 7.71
C LEU A 140 -13.23 -11.51 7.33
N TRP A 141 -12.48 -12.09 8.16
CA TRP A 141 -11.93 -13.37 7.92
C TRP A 141 -11.71 -14.11 9.25
#